data_10f49eecefaaff99b7fd6b3b9620906e
#
_entry.id   10f49eecefaaff99b7fd6b3b9620906e
#
_cell.length_a   1.000
_cell.length_b   1.000
_cell.length_c   1.000
_cell.angle_alpha   90.00
_cell.angle_beta   90.00
_cell.angle_gamma   90.00
#
_symmetry.space_group_name_H-M   'P 1'
#
loop_
_entity.id
_entity.type
_entity.pdbx_description
1 polymer ?
#
loop_
_entity_poly.entity_id
_entity_poly.type
_entity_poly.pdbx_seq_one_letter_code
_entity_poly.pdbx_strand_id
1 'polypeptide(L)'
;MNSNRNFDEKKMKRFNQDIKKVLFLLFFSFLSKRTSKNSILFCFSNNLPYLCSIIKTLSMKKRLIFILSVFLAFVSCSHQQTEKKEQVIDTIPVMVMQIQKCNRLYTAEAHVHKIITHDDQLNLKGSLFKKDFNIHVPGSNRKVAIPMDATLKAYVDFSGFSAKNINRQGDKIEIILPDPKVMLTSSKINHEGVRQFVSLTRRNYSDAELSQFEQQGRESIIRDIPNLDILEQARQSAANTLIPMLQDMGFAEENIKISFRKKFTFNDLKTLLDKTTIEKNH
;
A
#
# COMPACT_ATOMS: atom_id res chain seq x y z
N MET A 1 -73.27 -52.13 6.65
CA MET A 1 -72.52 -51.31 7.63
C MET A 1 -70.97 -51.19 7.36
N ASN A 2 -70.44 -51.61 6.20
CA ASN A 2 -69.00 -51.66 5.95
C ASN A 2 -68.47 -50.58 4.98
N SER A 3 -69.32 -49.76 4.37
CA SER A 3 -68.87 -48.76 3.38
C SER A 3 -68.36 -47.47 3.99
N ASN A 4 -68.81 -47.07 5.17
CA ASN A 4 -68.38 -45.80 5.83
C ASN A 4 -67.05 -45.92 6.54
N ARG A 5 -66.60 -47.09 6.96
CA ARG A 5 -65.28 -47.28 7.63
C ARG A 5 -64.09 -47.12 6.66
N ASN A 6 -64.32 -47.58 5.41
CA ASN A 6 -63.24 -47.49 4.39
C ASN A 6 -63.03 -46.07 3.85
N PHE A 7 -64.04 -45.21 3.92
CA PHE A 7 -63.99 -43.85 3.48
C PHE A 7 -63.21 -42.96 4.50
N ASP A 8 -63.47 -43.26 5.78
CA ASP A 8 -62.71 -42.49 6.88
C ASP A 8 -61.27 -42.91 6.97
N GLU A 9 -60.94 -44.17 6.71
CA GLU A 9 -59.58 -44.67 6.74
C GLU A 9 -58.73 -44.11 5.59
N LYS A 10 -59.27 -43.96 4.39
CA LYS A 10 -58.61 -43.29 3.25
C LYS A 10 -58.44 -41.83 3.48
N LYS A 11 -59.41 -41.17 4.15
CA LYS A 11 -59.27 -39.72 4.50
C LYS A 11 -58.24 -39.50 5.57
N MET A 12 -58.15 -40.43 6.53
CA MET A 12 -57.13 -40.39 7.59
C MET A 12 -55.70 -40.64 7.05
N LYS A 13 -55.55 -41.58 6.08
CA LYS A 13 -54.25 -41.82 5.45
C LYS A 13 -53.76 -40.64 4.60
N ARG A 14 -54.62 -39.95 3.87
CA ARG A 14 -54.30 -38.71 3.15
C ARG A 14 -53.93 -37.59 4.11
N PHE A 15 -54.66 -37.42 5.19
CA PHE A 15 -54.41 -36.44 6.21
C PHE A 15 -53.00 -36.63 6.88
N ASN A 16 -52.65 -37.89 7.19
CA ASN A 16 -51.34 -38.22 7.74
C ASN A 16 -50.20 -38.00 6.73
N GLN A 17 -50.46 -38.19 5.45
CA GLN A 17 -49.50 -37.92 4.39
C GLN A 17 -49.27 -36.42 4.21
N ASP A 18 -50.30 -35.62 4.33
CA ASP A 18 -50.22 -34.16 4.20
C ASP A 18 -49.52 -33.52 5.44
N ILE A 19 -49.78 -34.06 6.63
CA ILE A 19 -49.02 -33.64 7.85
C ILE A 19 -47.56 -33.99 7.72
N LYS A 20 -47.19 -35.15 7.22
CA LYS A 20 -45.80 -35.53 7.00
C LYS A 20 -45.10 -34.62 5.98
N LYS A 21 -45.81 -34.23 4.91
CA LYS A 21 -45.28 -33.24 3.93
C LYS A 21 -45.05 -31.85 4.55
N VAL A 22 -46.00 -31.38 5.35
CA VAL A 22 -45.89 -30.09 6.03
C VAL A 22 -44.75 -30.09 7.08
N LEU A 23 -44.65 -31.22 7.84
CA LEU A 23 -43.53 -31.37 8.79
C LEU A 23 -42.18 -31.45 8.09
N PHE A 24 -42.09 -32.11 6.93
CA PHE A 24 -40.91 -32.20 6.12
C PHE A 24 -40.52 -30.83 5.53
N LEU A 25 -41.48 -30.03 5.06
CA LEU A 25 -41.24 -28.67 4.58
C LEU A 25 -40.80 -27.71 5.70
N LEU A 26 -41.38 -27.84 6.89
CA LEU A 26 -40.95 -27.09 8.06
C LEU A 26 -39.55 -27.51 8.55
N PHE A 27 -39.25 -28.81 8.49
CA PHE A 27 -37.92 -29.33 8.82
C PHE A 27 -36.86 -28.91 7.80
N PHE A 28 -37.19 -28.90 6.52
CA PHE A 28 -36.30 -28.43 5.45
C PHE A 28 -36.08 -26.90 5.50
N SER A 29 -37.12 -26.15 5.87
CA SER A 29 -37.02 -24.72 6.14
C SER A 29 -36.13 -24.42 7.36
N PHE A 30 -36.14 -25.29 8.37
CA PHE A 30 -35.27 -25.17 9.55
C PHE A 30 -33.80 -25.52 9.25
N LEU A 31 -33.56 -26.50 8.40
CA LEU A 31 -32.22 -26.88 7.92
C LEU A 31 -31.59 -25.82 6.97
N SER A 32 -32.44 -25.14 6.17
CA SER A 32 -32.02 -24.05 5.28
C SER A 32 -31.63 -22.76 6.04
N LYS A 33 -31.86 -22.69 7.34
CA LYS A 33 -31.51 -21.55 8.19
C LYS A 33 -30.00 -21.30 8.34
N ARG A 34 -29.15 -22.12 7.70
CA ARG A 34 -27.68 -21.99 7.79
C ARG A 34 -27.03 -21.18 6.68
N THR A 35 -27.80 -20.75 5.66
CA THR A 35 -27.24 -19.95 4.56
C THR A 35 -28.25 -18.89 4.10
N SER A 36 -27.97 -17.64 4.41
CA SER A 36 -28.53 -16.40 3.82
C SER A 36 -29.89 -15.90 4.34
N LYS A 37 -29.91 -14.69 4.90
CA LYS A 37 -31.06 -13.96 5.45
C LYS A 37 -32.16 -13.59 4.43
N ASN A 38 -31.92 -13.65 3.13
CA ASN A 38 -32.87 -13.16 2.11
C ASN A 38 -33.76 -14.22 1.51
N SER A 39 -33.48 -15.51 1.71
CA SER A 39 -34.28 -16.60 1.11
C SER A 39 -35.50 -17.01 1.95
N ILE A 40 -35.62 -16.59 3.20
CA ILE A 40 -36.69 -16.96 4.11
C ILE A 40 -37.98 -16.23 3.80
N LEU A 41 -37.91 -14.96 3.41
CA LEU A 41 -39.10 -14.13 3.07
C LEU A 41 -39.77 -14.62 1.77
N PHE A 42 -38.98 -15.11 0.81
CA PHE A 42 -39.50 -15.59 -0.48
C PHE A 42 -40.20 -16.93 -0.38
N CYS A 43 -39.77 -17.84 0.49
CA CYS A 43 -40.45 -19.13 0.73
C CYS A 43 -41.75 -18.98 1.50
N PHE A 44 -41.92 -17.98 2.34
CA PHE A 44 -43.14 -17.73 3.10
C PHE A 44 -44.28 -17.20 2.22
N SER A 45 -43.96 -16.41 1.20
CA SER A 45 -44.95 -15.81 0.28
C SER A 45 -45.65 -16.84 -0.60
N ASN A 46 -44.94 -17.87 -1.07
CA ASN A 46 -45.47 -18.84 -2.04
C ASN A 46 -46.30 -19.96 -1.41
N ASN A 47 -46.24 -20.18 -0.07
CA ASN A 47 -46.96 -21.26 0.59
C ASN A 47 -48.19 -20.83 1.42
N LEU A 48 -48.48 -19.52 1.45
CA LEU A 48 -49.59 -18.93 2.19
C LEU A 48 -50.97 -19.51 1.77
N PRO A 49 -51.29 -19.72 0.48
CA PRO A 49 -52.60 -20.28 0.06
C PRO A 49 -52.80 -21.73 0.49
N TYR A 50 -51.73 -22.54 0.58
CA TYR A 50 -51.79 -23.92 1.03
C TYR A 50 -52.10 -24.04 2.53
N LEU A 51 -51.48 -23.19 3.37
CA LEU A 51 -51.76 -23.11 4.80
C LEU A 51 -53.20 -22.70 5.08
N CYS A 52 -53.74 -21.75 4.30
CA CYS A 52 -55.10 -21.27 4.44
C CYS A 52 -56.14 -22.37 4.11
N SER A 53 -55.85 -23.22 3.11
CA SER A 53 -56.72 -24.36 2.75
C SER A 53 -56.76 -25.43 3.84
N ILE A 54 -55.65 -25.76 4.48
CA ILE A 54 -55.55 -26.76 5.56
C ILE A 54 -56.31 -26.30 6.80
N ILE A 55 -56.21 -24.99 7.14
CA ILE A 55 -56.91 -24.43 8.29
C ILE A 55 -58.44 -24.46 8.14
N LYS A 56 -58.96 -24.32 6.91
CA LYS A 56 -60.40 -24.35 6.63
C LYS A 56 -61.02 -25.74 6.83
N THR A 57 -60.27 -26.82 6.66
CA THR A 57 -60.77 -28.21 6.74
C THR A 57 -60.69 -28.85 8.13
N LEU A 58 -60.03 -28.16 9.13
CA LEU A 58 -59.90 -28.68 10.48
C LEU A 58 -61.14 -28.31 11.36
N SER A 59 -61.60 -29.26 12.18
CA SER A 59 -62.59 -29.01 13.23
C SER A 59 -62.14 -27.89 14.21
N MET A 60 -63.07 -27.09 14.72
CA MET A 60 -62.78 -25.90 15.53
C MET A 60 -61.76 -26.15 16.65
N LYS A 61 -61.84 -27.25 17.37
CA LYS A 61 -60.90 -27.62 18.44
C LYS A 61 -59.46 -27.84 17.91
N LYS A 62 -59.32 -28.47 16.74
CA LYS A 62 -58.02 -28.73 16.11
C LYS A 62 -57.39 -27.45 15.52
N ARG A 63 -58.23 -26.49 15.05
CA ARG A 63 -57.76 -25.14 14.61
C ARG A 63 -57.13 -24.37 15.74
N LEU A 64 -57.73 -24.40 16.91
CA LEU A 64 -57.20 -23.67 18.07
C LEU A 64 -55.86 -24.18 18.55
N ILE A 65 -55.68 -25.51 18.57
CA ILE A 65 -54.41 -26.17 18.89
C ILE A 65 -53.32 -25.83 17.87
N PHE A 66 -53.68 -25.78 16.59
CA PHE A 66 -52.72 -25.45 15.51
C PHE A 66 -52.26 -23.98 15.60
N ILE A 67 -53.20 -23.05 15.84
CA ILE A 67 -52.88 -21.63 16.01
C ILE A 67 -52.03 -21.42 17.27
N LEU A 68 -52.33 -22.11 18.36
CA LEU A 68 -51.57 -22.04 19.61
C LEU A 68 -50.12 -22.59 19.39
N SER A 69 -49.97 -23.69 18.64
CA SER A 69 -48.66 -24.27 18.34
C SER A 69 -47.80 -23.33 17.46
N VAL A 70 -48.40 -22.67 16.47
CA VAL A 70 -47.73 -21.67 15.64
C VAL A 70 -47.35 -20.46 16.45
N PHE A 71 -48.22 -20.00 17.38
CA PHE A 71 -47.93 -18.89 18.25
C PHE A 71 -46.78 -19.19 19.23
N LEU A 72 -46.74 -20.39 19.81
CA LEU A 72 -45.65 -20.88 20.66
C LEU A 72 -44.33 -20.98 19.87
N ALA A 73 -44.36 -21.35 18.60
CA ALA A 73 -43.17 -21.36 17.74
C ALA A 73 -42.60 -19.94 17.48
N PHE A 74 -43.46 -18.92 17.40
CA PHE A 74 -43.05 -17.54 17.25
C PHE A 74 -42.48 -16.94 18.55
N VAL A 75 -42.96 -17.31 19.71
CA VAL A 75 -42.47 -16.87 21.02
C VAL A 75 -41.11 -17.49 21.35
N SER A 76 -40.85 -18.72 20.85
CA SER A 76 -39.55 -19.40 21.03
C SER A 76 -38.42 -18.78 20.22
N CYS A 77 -38.68 -17.81 19.33
CA CYS A 77 -37.67 -17.06 18.58
C CYS A 77 -37.29 -15.72 19.22
N SER A 78 -37.55 -15.51 20.53
CA SER A 78 -37.04 -14.36 21.20
C SER A 78 -35.57 -14.56 21.57
N HIS A 79 -34.72 -13.95 20.83
CA HIS A 79 -33.53 -13.22 21.23
C HIS A 79 -32.54 -13.97 22.12
N GLN A 80 -31.77 -14.87 21.52
CA GLN A 80 -30.35 -14.82 21.82
C GLN A 80 -29.73 -13.83 20.82
N GLN A 81 -29.77 -12.54 21.14
CA GLN A 81 -28.66 -11.67 20.81
C GLN A 81 -27.47 -12.22 21.59
N THR A 82 -26.77 -13.16 21.02
CA THR A 82 -25.36 -13.30 21.27
C THR A 82 -24.81 -11.94 20.81
N GLU A 83 -24.55 -11.03 21.76
CA GLU A 83 -23.55 -10.01 21.56
C GLU A 83 -22.34 -10.80 21.02
N LYS A 84 -22.17 -10.80 19.70
CA LYS A 84 -20.85 -10.97 19.13
C LYS A 84 -20.11 -9.79 19.76
N LYS A 85 -19.40 -10.03 20.88
CA LYS A 85 -18.18 -9.29 21.15
C LYS A 85 -17.46 -9.34 19.81
N GLU A 86 -17.48 -8.24 19.07
CA GLU A 86 -16.55 -8.03 17.99
C GLU A 86 -15.20 -8.33 18.65
N GLN A 87 -14.69 -9.51 18.40
CA GLN A 87 -13.29 -9.77 18.65
C GLN A 87 -12.65 -8.71 17.77
N VAL A 88 -12.14 -7.67 18.40
CA VAL A 88 -11.30 -6.68 17.76
C VAL A 88 -10.13 -7.49 17.24
N ILE A 89 -10.27 -7.97 15.99
CA ILE A 89 -9.18 -8.69 15.32
C ILE A 89 -8.07 -7.67 15.27
N ASP A 90 -6.99 -7.96 15.99
CA ASP A 90 -5.80 -7.11 15.91
C ASP A 90 -5.30 -7.14 14.47
N THR A 91 -5.63 -6.09 13.73
CA THR A 91 -5.26 -5.96 12.31
C THR A 91 -3.81 -5.52 12.14
N ILE A 92 -3.13 -5.10 13.23
CA ILE A 92 -1.76 -4.59 13.19
C ILE A 92 -0.77 -5.63 12.64
N PRO A 93 -0.75 -6.91 13.08
CA PRO A 93 0.18 -7.90 12.52
C PRO A 93 -0.01 -8.13 11.03
N VAL A 94 -1.25 -8.15 10.56
CA VAL A 94 -1.58 -8.32 9.14
C VAL A 94 -1.08 -7.12 8.33
N MET A 95 -1.28 -5.92 8.84
CA MET A 95 -0.82 -4.68 8.24
C MET A 95 0.71 -4.64 8.14
N VAL A 96 1.42 -4.95 9.22
CA VAL A 96 2.89 -5.04 9.23
C VAL A 96 3.37 -6.01 8.16
N MET A 97 2.78 -7.21 8.11
CA MET A 97 3.16 -8.23 7.14
C MET A 97 2.91 -7.77 5.69
N GLN A 98 1.82 -7.06 5.42
CA GLN A 98 1.52 -6.54 4.08
C GLN A 98 2.49 -5.43 3.67
N ILE A 99 2.80 -4.51 4.56
CA ILE A 99 3.78 -3.44 4.32
C ILE A 99 5.18 -4.04 4.11
N GLN A 100 5.58 -5.01 4.91
CA GLN A 100 6.88 -5.68 4.79
C GLN A 100 7.04 -6.48 3.49
N LYS A 101 5.95 -6.96 2.87
CA LYS A 101 6.03 -7.62 1.55
C LYS A 101 6.62 -6.71 0.49
N CYS A 102 6.42 -5.40 0.62
CA CYS A 102 7.06 -4.40 -0.21
C CYS A 102 8.40 -4.01 0.42
N ASN A 103 9.44 -4.84 0.32
CA ASN A 103 10.75 -4.56 0.91
C ASN A 103 11.24 -3.13 0.62
N ARG A 104 11.11 -2.69 -0.65
CA ARG A 104 11.45 -1.35 -1.10
C ARG A 104 10.32 -0.79 -1.96
N LEU A 105 9.75 0.30 -1.54
CA LEU A 105 8.76 1.05 -2.32
C LEU A 105 9.47 2.20 -3.03
N TYR A 106 9.66 2.08 -4.35
CA TYR A 106 10.18 3.17 -5.18
C TYR A 106 9.08 4.19 -5.39
N THR A 107 9.31 5.40 -4.95
CA THR A 107 8.27 6.41 -4.80
C THR A 107 8.51 7.67 -5.61
N ALA A 108 9.75 7.95 -5.99
CA ALA A 108 10.09 9.10 -6.83
C ALA A 108 11.30 8.80 -7.72
N GLU A 109 11.33 9.45 -8.89
CA GLU A 109 12.45 9.44 -9.81
C GLU A 109 12.71 10.87 -10.28
N ALA A 110 13.98 11.27 -10.31
CA ALA A 110 14.41 12.56 -10.80
C ALA A 110 15.51 12.42 -11.84
N HIS A 111 15.37 13.16 -12.94
CA HIS A 111 16.42 13.30 -13.95
C HIS A 111 17.13 14.62 -13.73
N VAL A 112 18.43 14.55 -13.51
CA VAL A 112 19.29 15.70 -13.24
C VAL A 112 20.21 15.93 -14.44
N HIS A 113 20.13 17.10 -15.01
CA HIS A 113 21.08 17.57 -16.03
C HIS A 113 22.03 18.59 -15.39
N LYS A 114 23.32 18.35 -15.45
CA LYS A 114 24.34 19.22 -14.84
C LYS A 114 25.50 19.44 -15.78
N ILE A 115 25.95 20.69 -15.90
CA ILE A 115 27.14 21.04 -16.66
C ILE A 115 28.28 21.23 -15.69
N ILE A 116 29.32 20.42 -15.81
CA ILE A 116 30.55 20.53 -15.05
C ILE A 116 31.51 21.38 -15.85
N THR A 117 32.00 22.46 -15.27
CA THR A 117 32.99 23.35 -15.89
C THR A 117 34.30 23.25 -15.17
N HIS A 118 35.36 23.14 -15.91
CA HIS A 118 36.72 23.22 -15.38
C HIS A 118 37.56 24.26 -16.16
N ASP A 119 38.25 25.10 -15.41
CA ASP A 119 39.14 26.13 -15.94
C ASP A 119 40.55 25.87 -15.39
N ASP A 120 41.51 25.69 -16.26
CA ASP A 120 42.86 25.33 -15.91
C ASP A 120 43.87 26.30 -16.56
N GLN A 121 44.81 26.77 -15.77
CA GLN A 121 45.83 27.73 -16.18
C GLN A 121 47.21 27.28 -15.68
N LEU A 122 48.24 27.41 -16.53
CA LEU A 122 49.60 27.12 -16.10
C LEU A 122 50.17 28.30 -15.30
N ASN A 123 50.62 27.96 -14.11
CA ASN A 123 51.39 28.89 -13.25
C ASN A 123 52.78 28.33 -13.05
N LEU A 124 53.79 29.11 -13.40
CA LEU A 124 55.18 28.83 -13.08
C LEU A 124 55.47 29.28 -11.64
N LYS A 125 55.72 28.29 -10.79
CA LYS A 125 56.12 28.51 -9.41
C LYS A 125 57.58 28.16 -9.25
N GLY A 126 58.30 29.01 -8.60
CA GLY A 126 59.72 28.79 -8.30
C GLY A 126 60.20 29.70 -7.19
N SER A 127 61.45 29.49 -6.73
CA SER A 127 62.11 30.33 -5.77
C SER A 127 63.42 30.81 -6.40
N LEU A 128 63.58 32.10 -6.48
CA LEU A 128 64.80 32.73 -6.96
C LEU A 128 65.31 33.73 -5.88
N PHE A 129 66.58 33.60 -5.46
CA PHE A 129 67.20 34.47 -4.40
C PHE A 129 66.35 34.49 -3.10
N LYS A 130 65.81 33.33 -2.66
CA LYS A 130 64.95 33.19 -1.46
C LYS A 130 63.58 33.92 -1.55
N LYS A 131 63.21 34.36 -2.73
CA LYS A 131 61.88 34.91 -2.99
C LYS A 131 61.07 33.91 -3.88
N ASP A 132 59.91 33.52 -3.42
CA ASP A 132 59.03 32.68 -4.20
C ASP A 132 58.31 33.52 -5.25
N PHE A 133 58.21 32.99 -6.46
CA PHE A 133 57.43 33.59 -7.53
C PHE A 133 56.37 32.64 -8.01
N ASN A 134 55.21 33.18 -8.43
CA ASN A 134 54.12 32.49 -9.05
C ASN A 134 53.67 33.35 -10.23
N ILE A 135 54.11 32.98 -11.44
CA ILE A 135 53.83 33.73 -12.67
C ILE A 135 52.82 32.97 -13.49
N HIS A 136 51.71 33.62 -13.81
CA HIS A 136 50.74 33.11 -14.76
C HIS A 136 51.34 33.15 -16.17
N VAL A 137 51.28 32.00 -16.89
CA VAL A 137 51.73 31.90 -18.29
C VAL A 137 50.65 32.42 -19.22
N PRO A 138 50.83 33.55 -19.90
CA PRO A 138 49.85 34.07 -20.85
C PRO A 138 49.55 33.06 -21.95
N GLY A 139 48.25 32.91 -22.34
CA GLY A 139 47.87 31.99 -23.39
C GLY A 139 47.98 30.49 -23.03
N SER A 140 47.98 30.17 -21.72
CA SER A 140 48.04 28.78 -21.23
C SER A 140 46.67 28.24 -20.76
N ASN A 141 45.60 28.90 -21.07
CA ASN A 141 44.29 28.59 -20.54
C ASN A 141 43.69 27.35 -21.29
N ARG A 142 43.12 26.46 -20.55
CA ARG A 142 42.18 25.44 -21.08
C ARG A 142 40.91 25.44 -20.26
N LYS A 143 39.80 25.33 -20.96
CA LYS A 143 38.47 25.25 -20.36
C LYS A 143 37.71 24.06 -20.93
N VAL A 144 36.97 23.42 -20.11
CA VAL A 144 36.05 22.36 -20.54
C VAL A 144 34.71 22.53 -19.87
N ALA A 145 33.65 22.27 -20.64
CA ALA A 145 32.28 22.14 -20.15
C ALA A 145 31.76 20.77 -20.54
N ILE A 146 31.38 20.00 -19.56
CA ILE A 146 30.96 18.59 -19.68
C ILE A 146 29.53 18.49 -19.21
N PRO A 147 28.54 18.34 -20.10
CA PRO A 147 27.17 18.06 -19.73
C PRO A 147 27.06 16.61 -19.26
N MET A 148 26.40 16.42 -18.13
CA MET A 148 26.14 15.13 -17.51
C MET A 148 24.66 14.97 -17.25
N ASP A 149 24.14 13.78 -17.57
CA ASP A 149 22.80 13.35 -17.26
C ASP A 149 22.84 12.29 -16.16
N ALA A 150 22.02 12.44 -15.14
CA ALA A 150 21.94 11.49 -14.06
C ALA A 150 20.49 11.18 -13.70
N THR A 151 20.25 9.93 -13.30
CA THR A 151 18.96 9.49 -12.80
C THR A 151 19.07 9.09 -11.35
N LEU A 152 18.26 9.74 -10.52
CA LEU A 152 18.11 9.48 -9.10
C LEU A 152 16.79 8.76 -8.87
N LYS A 153 16.78 7.71 -8.04
CA LYS A 153 15.56 7.05 -7.58
C LYS A 153 15.49 7.11 -6.06
N ALA A 154 14.34 7.54 -5.56
CA ALA A 154 14.06 7.50 -4.13
C ALA A 154 13.13 6.34 -3.80
N TYR A 155 13.35 5.70 -2.66
CA TYR A 155 12.54 4.60 -2.17
C TYR A 155 12.45 4.63 -0.64
N VAL A 156 11.37 4.05 -0.11
CA VAL A 156 11.20 3.78 1.31
C VAL A 156 11.51 2.30 1.57
N ASP A 157 12.38 2.04 2.54
CA ASP A 157 12.82 0.69 2.92
C ASP A 157 12.00 0.18 4.10
N PHE A 158 11.14 -0.81 3.86
CA PHE A 158 10.26 -1.39 4.87
C PHE A 158 10.84 -2.64 5.55
N SER A 159 12.09 -3.02 5.28
CA SER A 159 12.69 -4.21 5.91
C SER A 159 12.73 -4.14 7.44
N GLY A 160 12.85 -2.94 8.01
CA GLY A 160 12.81 -2.68 9.44
C GLY A 160 11.45 -2.23 9.99
N PHE A 161 10.40 -2.24 9.18
CA PHE A 161 9.07 -1.83 9.61
C PHE A 161 8.48 -2.87 10.57
N SER A 162 7.82 -2.43 11.62
CA SER A 162 7.28 -3.31 12.66
C SER A 162 6.04 -2.68 13.33
N ALA A 163 5.38 -3.42 14.22
CA ALA A 163 4.26 -2.91 14.99
C ALA A 163 4.59 -1.64 15.81
N LYS A 164 5.87 -1.40 16.14
CA LYS A 164 6.34 -0.18 16.83
C LYS A 164 6.19 1.09 15.98
N ASN A 165 6.03 0.92 14.68
CA ASN A 165 5.82 2.01 13.73
C ASN A 165 4.34 2.39 13.57
N ILE A 166 3.44 1.65 14.22
CA ILE A 166 2.00 1.83 14.15
C ILE A 166 1.47 2.23 15.52
N ASN A 167 0.80 3.36 15.58
CA ASN A 167 0.12 3.84 16.77
C ASN A 167 -1.38 3.89 16.47
N ARG A 168 -2.15 3.01 17.13
CA ARG A 168 -3.61 2.94 16.98
C ARG A 168 -4.27 3.47 18.24
N GLN A 169 -5.21 4.39 18.09
CA GLN A 169 -6.03 4.93 19.17
C GLN A 169 -7.52 4.87 18.74
N GLY A 170 -8.18 3.78 19.10
CA GLY A 170 -9.55 3.51 18.64
C GLY A 170 -9.61 3.37 17.13
N ASP A 171 -10.36 4.26 16.47
CA ASP A 171 -10.51 4.28 15.02
C ASP A 171 -9.38 5.05 14.31
N LYS A 172 -8.57 5.81 15.05
CA LYS A 172 -7.45 6.56 14.48
C LYS A 172 -6.19 5.70 14.42
N ILE A 173 -5.49 5.83 13.32
CA ILE A 173 -4.22 5.16 13.09
C ILE A 173 -3.15 6.15 12.64
N GLU A 174 -2.00 6.13 13.29
CA GLU A 174 -0.81 6.84 12.87
C GLU A 174 0.26 5.84 12.48
N ILE A 175 0.81 5.99 11.27
CA ILE A 175 1.91 5.16 10.76
C ILE A 175 3.14 6.04 10.62
N ILE A 176 4.20 5.64 11.30
CA ILE A 176 5.51 6.31 11.23
C ILE A 176 6.39 5.56 10.23
N LEU A 177 6.53 6.12 9.04
CA LEU A 177 7.32 5.51 7.98
C LEU A 177 8.82 5.74 8.19
N PRO A 178 9.65 4.79 7.70
CA PRO A 178 11.09 5.03 7.55
C PRO A 178 11.35 6.18 6.58
N ASP A 179 12.45 6.88 6.79
CA ASP A 179 12.83 7.96 5.90
C ASP A 179 13.23 7.44 4.52
N PRO A 180 12.89 8.15 3.43
CA PRO A 180 13.29 7.76 2.09
C PRO A 180 14.80 7.73 1.94
N LYS A 181 15.30 6.80 1.13
CA LYS A 181 16.69 6.72 0.67
C LYS A 181 16.75 7.04 -0.80
N VAL A 182 17.88 7.60 -1.24
CA VAL A 182 18.12 7.93 -2.64
C VAL A 182 19.28 7.11 -3.16
N MET A 183 19.13 6.58 -4.37
CA MET A 183 20.19 5.92 -5.11
C MET A 183 20.39 6.62 -6.45
N LEU A 184 21.65 6.77 -6.85
CA LEU A 184 22.03 7.21 -8.17
C LEU A 184 22.10 5.96 -9.07
N THR A 185 21.12 5.81 -9.95
CA THR A 185 21.01 4.61 -10.80
C THR A 185 21.80 4.72 -12.09
N SER A 186 21.97 5.95 -12.58
CA SER A 186 22.70 6.24 -13.81
C SER A 186 23.36 7.59 -13.72
N SER A 187 24.61 7.69 -14.20
CA SER A 187 25.27 8.96 -14.52
C SER A 187 26.05 8.77 -15.81
N LYS A 188 25.84 9.65 -16.78
CA LYS A 188 26.45 9.56 -18.12
C LYS A 188 26.90 10.94 -18.57
N ILE A 189 28.07 11.01 -19.20
CA ILE A 189 28.50 12.20 -19.93
C ILE A 189 27.79 12.20 -21.29
N ASN A 190 27.28 13.35 -21.66
CA ASN A 190 26.88 13.60 -23.04
C ASN A 190 28.13 14.03 -23.83
N HIS A 191 28.82 13.07 -24.45
CA HIS A 191 30.08 13.30 -25.19
C HIS A 191 29.90 14.26 -26.35
N GLU A 192 28.76 14.27 -27.02
CA GLU A 192 28.47 15.19 -28.13
C GLU A 192 28.34 16.64 -27.65
N GLY A 193 27.95 16.83 -26.41
CA GLY A 193 27.78 18.14 -25.76
C GLY A 193 29.07 18.69 -25.16
N VAL A 194 30.14 17.89 -25.07
CA VAL A 194 31.40 18.36 -24.48
C VAL A 194 31.99 19.51 -25.31
N ARG A 195 32.28 20.62 -24.68
CA ARG A 195 32.91 21.79 -25.28
C ARG A 195 34.24 22.03 -24.63
N GLN A 196 35.30 22.11 -25.46
CA GLN A 196 36.68 22.36 -24.98
C GLN A 196 37.24 23.61 -25.68
N PHE A 197 37.88 24.44 -24.89
CA PHE A 197 38.76 25.51 -25.37
C PHE A 197 40.15 25.20 -24.87
N VAL A 198 41.11 25.09 -25.79
CA VAL A 198 42.50 24.76 -25.50
C VAL A 198 43.40 25.74 -26.22
N SER A 199 44.22 26.49 -25.49
CA SER A 199 45.19 27.41 -26.05
C SER A 199 46.30 26.67 -26.80
N LEU A 200 46.90 27.31 -27.78
CA LEU A 200 47.96 26.75 -28.66
C LEU A 200 49.14 26.13 -27.92
N THR A 201 49.42 26.59 -26.72
CA THR A 201 50.53 26.11 -25.86
C THR A 201 50.18 24.90 -25.01
N ARG A 202 48.95 24.39 -25.14
CA ARG A 202 48.41 23.30 -24.30
C ARG A 202 47.95 22.13 -25.12
N ARG A 203 47.99 20.95 -24.54
CA ARG A 203 47.36 19.74 -25.10
C ARG A 203 45.89 19.70 -24.71
N ASN A 204 45.12 18.96 -25.50
CA ASN A 204 43.72 18.62 -25.16
C ASN A 204 43.63 17.86 -23.83
N TYR A 205 42.46 17.85 -23.23
CA TYR A 205 42.19 17.01 -22.06
C TYR A 205 42.30 15.53 -22.45
N SER A 206 43.00 14.76 -21.63
CA SER A 206 43.12 13.32 -21.76
C SER A 206 41.85 12.63 -21.25
N ASP A 207 41.64 11.38 -21.66
CA ASP A 207 40.52 10.57 -21.19
C ASP A 207 40.54 10.39 -19.66
N ALA A 208 41.74 10.29 -19.09
CA ALA A 208 41.91 10.24 -17.61
C ALA A 208 41.43 11.51 -16.91
N GLU A 209 41.75 12.70 -17.50
CA GLU A 209 41.27 13.99 -16.95
C GLU A 209 39.73 14.08 -17.11
N LEU A 210 39.16 13.65 -18.22
CA LEU A 210 37.72 13.64 -18.44
C LEU A 210 37.01 12.69 -17.47
N SER A 211 37.56 11.51 -17.22
CA SER A 211 37.03 10.55 -16.23
C SER A 211 37.06 11.11 -14.82
N GLN A 212 38.10 11.87 -14.47
CA GLN A 212 38.18 12.57 -13.16
C GLN A 212 37.10 13.65 -13.05
N PHE A 213 36.83 14.40 -14.11
CA PHE A 213 35.73 15.39 -14.11
C PHE A 213 34.36 14.72 -14.04
N GLU A 214 34.19 13.55 -14.65
CA GLU A 214 32.97 12.74 -14.50
C GLU A 214 32.72 12.37 -13.04
N GLN A 215 33.76 11.88 -12.36
CA GLN A 215 33.67 11.55 -10.93
C GLN A 215 33.31 12.77 -10.10
N GLN A 216 33.97 13.93 -10.34
CA GLN A 216 33.65 15.18 -9.65
C GLN A 216 32.21 15.62 -9.91
N GLY A 217 31.72 15.45 -11.14
CA GLY A 217 30.36 15.74 -11.51
C GLY A 217 29.35 14.86 -10.77
N ARG A 218 29.64 13.56 -10.70
CA ARG A 218 28.85 12.60 -9.94
C ARG A 218 28.76 12.97 -8.44
N GLU A 219 29.90 13.29 -7.83
CA GLU A 219 29.96 13.72 -6.43
C GLU A 219 29.18 15.04 -6.21
N SER A 220 29.25 15.94 -7.18
CA SER A 220 28.52 17.20 -7.14
C SER A 220 27.00 16.98 -7.21
N ILE A 221 26.52 16.05 -8.07
CA ILE A 221 25.10 15.67 -8.14
C ILE A 221 24.65 15.06 -6.81
N ILE A 222 25.47 14.17 -6.23
CA ILE A 222 25.18 13.56 -4.94
C ILE A 222 25.05 14.61 -3.82
N ARG A 223 25.94 15.60 -3.80
CA ARG A 223 25.88 16.72 -2.83
C ARG A 223 24.62 17.56 -2.96
N ASP A 224 24.06 17.66 -4.15
CA ASP A 224 22.88 18.47 -4.40
C ASP A 224 21.57 17.75 -4.03
N ILE A 225 21.58 16.42 -3.78
CA ILE A 225 20.38 15.64 -3.45
C ILE A 225 19.51 16.28 -2.36
N PRO A 226 20.04 16.81 -1.23
CA PRO A 226 19.22 17.44 -0.22
C PRO A 226 18.47 18.71 -0.69
N ASN A 227 18.94 19.35 -1.78
CA ASN A 227 18.31 20.52 -2.38
C ASN A 227 17.28 20.15 -3.44
N LEU A 228 17.21 18.87 -3.81
CA LEU A 228 16.22 18.37 -4.75
C LEU A 228 14.97 17.97 -3.99
N ASP A 229 13.80 18.31 -4.50
CA ASP A 229 12.51 17.97 -3.88
C ASP A 229 12.20 16.46 -3.93
N ILE A 230 13.12 15.63 -4.41
CA ILE A 230 12.92 14.19 -4.59
C ILE A 230 12.57 13.47 -3.29
N LEU A 231 13.13 13.90 -2.16
CA LEU A 231 12.83 13.31 -0.86
C LEU A 231 11.41 13.61 -0.40
N GLU A 232 10.95 14.84 -0.61
CA GLU A 232 9.58 15.23 -0.25
C GLU A 232 8.56 14.59 -1.18
N GLN A 233 8.85 14.56 -2.48
CA GLN A 233 8.04 13.81 -3.45
C GLN A 233 7.96 12.32 -3.08
N ALA A 234 9.07 11.73 -2.64
CA ALA A 234 9.09 10.34 -2.21
C ALA A 234 8.23 10.09 -0.97
N ARG A 235 8.23 10.99 0.00
CA ARG A 235 7.37 10.93 1.17
C ARG A 235 5.90 11.01 0.79
N GLN A 236 5.54 11.99 -0.02
CA GLN A 236 4.16 12.19 -0.45
C GLN A 236 3.65 11.00 -1.27
N SER A 237 4.47 10.49 -2.19
CA SER A 237 4.12 9.32 -2.99
C SER A 237 3.97 8.05 -2.13
N ALA A 238 4.82 7.86 -1.11
CA ALA A 238 4.68 6.75 -0.18
C ALA A 238 3.38 6.85 0.63
N ALA A 239 3.04 8.03 1.12
CA ALA A 239 1.78 8.26 1.83
C ALA A 239 0.57 7.96 0.92
N ASN A 240 0.56 8.51 -0.30
CA ASN A 240 -0.51 8.30 -1.28
C ASN A 240 -0.68 6.83 -1.69
N THR A 241 0.39 6.04 -1.64
CA THR A 241 0.34 4.60 -1.93
C THR A 241 -0.24 3.80 -0.77
N LEU A 242 0.04 4.21 0.47
CA LEU A 242 -0.38 3.46 1.66
C LEU A 242 -1.80 3.81 2.13
N ILE A 243 -2.27 5.04 1.90
CA ILE A 243 -3.62 5.47 2.32
C ILE A 243 -4.71 4.55 1.77
N PRO A 244 -4.79 4.22 0.45
CA PRO A 244 -5.81 3.32 -0.08
C PRO A 244 -5.75 1.92 0.56
N MET A 245 -4.54 1.40 0.80
CA MET A 245 -4.38 0.10 1.45
C MET A 245 -4.96 0.09 2.87
N LEU A 246 -4.82 1.19 3.61
CA LEU A 246 -5.39 1.34 4.95
C LEU A 246 -6.90 1.52 4.91
N GLN A 247 -7.43 2.19 3.90
CA GLN A 247 -8.86 2.30 3.65
C GLN A 247 -9.49 0.93 3.37
N ASP A 248 -8.82 0.09 2.56
CA ASP A 248 -9.25 -1.29 2.29
C ASP A 248 -9.25 -2.16 3.56
N MET A 249 -8.42 -1.81 4.55
CA MET A 249 -8.39 -2.43 5.88
C MET A 249 -9.47 -1.90 6.84
N GLY A 250 -10.30 -0.94 6.39
CA GLY A 250 -11.45 -0.41 7.14
C GLY A 250 -11.20 0.88 7.89
N PHE A 251 -10.07 1.56 7.69
CA PHE A 251 -9.83 2.89 8.27
C PHE A 251 -10.42 3.98 7.37
N ALA A 252 -11.16 4.94 7.94
CA ALA A 252 -11.57 6.13 7.21
C ALA A 252 -10.37 7.05 6.96
N GLU A 253 -10.33 7.73 5.82
CA GLU A 253 -9.20 8.56 5.41
C GLU A 253 -8.85 9.64 6.45
N GLU A 254 -9.86 10.27 7.03
CA GLU A 254 -9.72 11.28 8.09
C GLU A 254 -9.08 10.75 9.37
N ASN A 255 -9.08 9.44 9.56
CA ASN A 255 -8.50 8.76 10.71
C ASN A 255 -7.10 8.22 10.45
N ILE A 256 -6.58 8.38 9.22
CA ILE A 256 -5.26 7.91 8.82
C ILE A 256 -4.28 9.07 8.90
N LYS A 257 -3.22 8.90 9.67
CA LYS A 257 -2.11 9.84 9.72
C LYS A 257 -0.82 9.12 9.36
N ILE A 258 -0.13 9.62 8.32
CA ILE A 258 1.20 9.14 7.94
C ILE A 258 2.21 10.19 8.32
N SER A 259 3.25 9.79 9.03
CA SER A 259 4.34 10.66 9.48
C SER A 259 5.69 10.04 9.19
N PHE A 260 6.73 10.86 9.14
CA PHE A 260 8.12 10.46 8.95
C PHE A 260 8.95 10.91 10.15
N ARG A 261 10.01 10.17 10.46
CA ARG A 261 10.73 10.35 11.72
C ARG A 261 11.52 11.67 11.79
N LYS A 262 11.99 12.21 10.65
CA LYS A 262 12.99 13.26 10.65
C LYS A 262 12.84 14.26 9.49
N LYS A 263 13.17 15.52 9.74
CA LYS A 263 13.51 16.49 8.68
C LYS A 263 15.00 16.36 8.35
N PHE A 264 15.33 16.22 7.07
CA PHE A 264 16.71 16.04 6.64
C PHE A 264 17.48 17.36 6.58
N THR A 265 18.75 17.26 6.94
CA THR A 265 19.75 18.31 6.81
C THR A 265 20.91 17.81 5.95
N PHE A 266 21.79 18.72 5.49
CA PHE A 266 23.01 18.35 4.76
C PHE A 266 23.88 17.32 5.49
N ASN A 267 23.90 17.35 6.82
CA ASN A 267 24.67 16.42 7.64
C ASN A 267 24.15 14.96 7.56
N ASP A 268 22.94 14.78 7.10
CA ASP A 268 22.29 13.47 7.00
C ASP A 268 22.53 12.78 5.64
N LEU A 269 23.29 13.39 4.73
CA LEU A 269 23.52 12.90 3.37
C LEU A 269 23.98 11.43 3.33
N LYS A 270 24.90 11.04 4.22
CA LYS A 270 25.40 9.66 4.32
C LYS A 270 24.30 8.65 4.69
N THR A 271 23.31 9.09 5.45
CA THR A 271 22.19 8.20 5.86
C THR A 271 21.10 8.11 4.80
N LEU A 272 21.02 9.11 3.92
CA LEU A 272 20.08 9.18 2.82
C LEU A 272 20.50 8.36 1.60
N LEU A 273 21.83 8.25 1.38
CA LEU A 273 22.36 7.53 0.24
C LEU A 273 22.28 6.01 0.46
N ASP A 274 21.86 5.30 -0.58
CA ASP A 274 22.01 3.86 -0.62
C ASP A 274 23.48 3.47 -0.63
N LYS A 275 23.83 2.40 0.06
CA LYS A 275 25.19 1.86 0.12
C LYS A 275 25.80 1.63 -1.26
N THR A 276 25.01 1.16 -2.22
CA THR A 276 25.44 0.94 -3.60
C THR A 276 25.87 2.22 -4.30
N THR A 277 25.33 3.38 -3.91
CA THR A 277 25.74 4.69 -4.43
C THR A 277 27.11 5.11 -3.88
N ILE A 278 27.42 4.72 -2.65
CA ILE A 278 28.68 5.06 -1.97
C ILE A 278 29.81 4.15 -2.46
N GLU A 279 29.54 2.84 -2.61
CA GLU A 279 30.57 1.85 -2.98
C GLU A 279 31.13 2.02 -4.41
N LYS A 280 30.40 2.67 -5.31
CA LYS A 280 30.88 2.96 -6.67
C LYS A 280 31.89 4.12 -6.76
N ASN A 281 32.26 4.72 -5.64
CA ASN A 281 33.22 5.84 -5.56
C ASN A 281 34.66 5.42 -5.18
N HIS A 282 34.98 4.12 -5.26
CA HIS A 282 36.35 3.56 -5.04
C HIS A 282 37.01 3.12 -6.33
#